data_44c8cf8dd306563bc6e092e5e735f491
#
_entry.id   44c8cf8dd306563bc6e092e5e735f491
#
_cell.length_a   1.000
_cell.length_b   1.000
_cell.length_c   1.000
_cell.angle_alpha   90.00
_cell.angle_beta   90.00
_cell.angle_gamma   90.00
#
_symmetry.space_group_name_H-M   'P 1'
#
loop_
_entity.id
_entity.type
_entity.pdbx_description
1 polymer ?
#
loop_
_entity_poly.entity_id
_entity_poly.type
_entity_poly.pdbx_seq_one_letter_code
_entity_poly.pdbx_strand_id
1 'polypeptide(L)'
;MPTDTQTAHADNLSDATKRFLLAAKHAEINVLEQLSSNCRIVIAVKNVVHALQKERGASNIYLASKGTRFVEQRDTHIAHAKDAESILRSQLKSLFLTQDRVNANPRLLSSITLALQGIDYLPVLREKVSGLSL
;
A
#
# COMPACT_ATOMS: atom_id res chain seq x y z
N MET A 1 -2.19 55.38 28.85
CA MET A 1 -1.71 54.02 28.91
C MET A 1 -1.83 53.39 27.54
N PRO A 2 -0.74 52.91 26.97
CA PRO A 2 -0.78 52.34 25.62
C PRO A 2 -1.27 50.88 25.57
N THR A 3 -1.85 50.40 26.66
CA THR A 3 -2.18 48.97 26.79
C THR A 3 -3.31 48.48 25.87
N ASP A 4 -4.31 49.31 25.58
CA ASP A 4 -5.46 48.87 24.78
C ASP A 4 -5.13 48.75 23.31
N THR A 5 -4.33 49.70 22.77
CA THR A 5 -3.91 49.65 21.37
C THR A 5 -2.89 48.55 21.09
N GLN A 6 -2.00 48.31 22.04
CA GLN A 6 -1.04 47.22 21.96
C GLN A 6 -1.70 45.86 22.06
N THR A 7 -2.69 45.73 22.97
CA THR A 7 -3.42 44.50 23.16
C THR A 7 -4.25 44.12 21.89
N ALA A 8 -4.96 45.11 21.31
CA ALA A 8 -5.71 44.92 20.09
C ALA A 8 -4.79 44.56 18.91
N HIS A 9 -3.62 45.17 18.81
CA HIS A 9 -2.65 44.86 17.77
C HIS A 9 -2.02 43.48 17.96
N ALA A 10 -1.74 43.12 19.22
CA ALA A 10 -1.25 41.80 19.57
C ALA A 10 -2.30 40.70 19.32
N ASP A 11 -3.57 40.98 19.60
CA ASP A 11 -4.68 40.04 19.29
C ASP A 11 -4.83 39.83 17.81
N ASN A 12 -4.70 40.86 16.95
CA ASN A 12 -4.75 40.74 15.50
C ASN A 12 -3.56 39.93 14.96
N LEU A 13 -2.36 40.16 15.48
CA LEU A 13 -1.19 39.38 15.16
C LEU A 13 -1.33 37.95 15.65
N SER A 14 -1.92 37.76 16.85
CA SER A 14 -2.19 36.46 17.43
C SER A 14 -3.18 35.66 16.55
N ASP A 15 -4.22 36.30 16.02
CA ASP A 15 -5.16 35.64 15.12
C ASP A 15 -4.52 35.24 13.80
N ALA A 16 -3.76 36.13 13.17
CA ALA A 16 -3.01 35.79 11.95
C ALA A 16 -2.00 34.67 12.20
N THR A 17 -1.27 34.76 13.32
CA THR A 17 -0.31 33.76 13.73
C THR A 17 -1.01 32.41 13.99
N LYS A 18 -2.16 32.41 14.65
CA LYS A 18 -2.94 31.21 14.88
C LYS A 18 -3.40 30.56 13.58
N ARG A 19 -3.85 31.37 12.61
CA ARG A 19 -4.27 30.88 11.28
C ARG A 19 -3.11 30.24 10.53
N PHE A 20 -1.95 30.86 10.53
CA PHE A 20 -0.73 30.29 9.91
C PHE A 20 -0.29 29.01 10.62
N LEU A 21 -0.35 29.01 11.96
CA LEU A 21 0.01 27.84 12.74
C LEU A 21 -0.94 26.68 12.48
N LEU A 22 -2.25 26.95 12.39
CA LEU A 22 -3.25 25.94 12.05
C LEU A 22 -3.03 25.40 10.65
N ALA A 23 -2.76 26.28 9.67
CA ALA A 23 -2.46 25.88 8.31
C ALA A 23 -1.20 25.00 8.24
N ALA A 24 -0.16 25.38 8.97
CA ALA A 24 1.07 24.58 9.06
C ALA A 24 0.82 23.23 9.69
N LYS A 25 0.04 23.17 10.76
CA LYS A 25 -0.33 21.90 11.42
C LYS A 25 -1.18 21.02 10.52
N HIS A 26 -2.14 21.58 9.79
CA HIS A 26 -2.93 20.86 8.83
C HIS A 26 -2.05 20.28 7.71
N ALA A 27 -1.08 21.05 7.23
CA ALA A 27 -0.13 20.57 6.23
C ALA A 27 0.73 19.44 6.78
N GLU A 28 1.21 19.55 8.02
CA GLU A 28 1.98 18.48 8.69
C GLU A 28 1.14 17.21 8.87
N ILE A 29 -0.12 17.35 9.31
CA ILE A 29 -1.02 16.22 9.46
C ILE A 29 -1.25 15.53 8.12
N ASN A 30 -1.46 16.29 7.04
CA ASN A 30 -1.63 15.74 5.70
C ASN A 30 -0.39 14.97 5.24
N VAL A 31 0.80 15.49 5.50
CA VAL A 31 2.06 14.80 5.17
C VAL A 31 2.20 13.51 5.97
N LEU A 32 1.88 13.55 7.26
CA LEU A 32 1.93 12.38 8.13
C LEU A 32 0.91 11.32 7.71
N GLU A 33 -0.29 11.73 7.34
CA GLU A 33 -1.32 10.82 6.82
C GLU A 33 -0.89 10.16 5.52
N GLN A 34 -0.31 10.92 4.60
CA GLN A 34 0.26 10.38 3.36
C GLN A 34 1.39 9.39 3.63
N LEU A 35 2.29 9.75 4.53
CA LEU A 35 3.39 8.87 4.92
C LEU A 35 2.87 7.58 5.55
N SER A 36 1.87 7.68 6.43
CA SER A 36 1.23 6.53 7.04
C SER A 36 0.56 5.63 6.00
N SER A 37 -0.16 6.22 5.04
CA SER A 37 -0.78 5.47 3.94
C SER A 37 0.25 4.78 3.06
N ASN A 38 1.34 5.47 2.74
CA ASN A 38 2.44 4.91 1.95
C ASN A 38 3.12 3.76 2.70
N CYS A 39 3.31 3.90 4.00
CA CYS A 39 3.87 2.81 4.84
C CYS A 39 2.96 1.58 4.85
N ARG A 40 1.66 1.76 4.93
CA ARG A 40 0.69 0.66 4.87
C ARG A 40 0.78 -0.09 3.55
N ILE A 41 0.91 0.64 2.44
CA ILE A 41 1.05 0.05 1.11
C ILE A 41 2.37 -0.70 1.00
N VAL A 42 3.47 -0.13 1.48
CA VAL A 42 4.78 -0.80 1.49
C VAL A 42 4.73 -2.10 2.28
N ILE A 43 4.09 -2.09 3.45
CA ILE A 43 3.91 -3.29 4.26
C ILE A 43 3.05 -4.31 3.52
N ALA A 44 1.96 -3.89 2.90
CA ALA A 44 1.09 -4.78 2.13
C ALA A 44 1.83 -5.40 0.94
N VAL A 45 2.63 -4.63 0.22
CA VAL A 45 3.48 -5.12 -0.88
C VAL A 45 4.51 -6.13 -0.35
N LYS A 46 5.17 -5.81 0.74
CA LYS A 46 6.12 -6.72 1.40
C LYS A 46 5.47 -8.06 1.74
N ASN A 47 4.27 -8.02 2.29
CA ASN A 47 3.54 -9.24 2.65
C ASN A 47 3.18 -10.07 1.42
N VAL A 48 2.76 -9.43 0.32
CA VAL A 48 2.51 -10.10 -0.96
C VAL A 48 3.77 -10.75 -1.49
N VAL A 49 4.87 -10.00 -1.55
CA VAL A 49 6.17 -10.53 -2.04
C VAL A 49 6.60 -11.72 -1.21
N HIS A 50 6.50 -11.63 0.12
CA HIS A 50 6.88 -12.70 1.03
C HIS A 50 6.04 -13.96 0.82
N ALA A 51 4.72 -13.78 0.70
CA ALA A 51 3.78 -14.87 0.44
C ALA A 51 4.05 -15.52 -0.93
N LEU A 52 4.34 -14.73 -1.96
CA LEU A 52 4.67 -15.22 -3.30
C LEU A 52 6.00 -15.97 -3.32
N GLN A 53 6.99 -15.54 -2.56
CA GLN A 53 8.24 -16.26 -2.43
C GLN A 53 8.06 -17.65 -1.83
N LYS A 54 7.21 -17.76 -0.81
CA LYS A 54 6.88 -19.06 -0.20
C LYS A 54 6.10 -19.94 -1.17
N GLU A 55 5.12 -19.38 -1.87
CA GLU A 55 4.37 -20.08 -2.91
C GLU A 55 5.28 -20.59 -4.01
N ARG A 56 6.21 -19.75 -4.45
CA ARG A 56 7.21 -20.12 -5.46
C ARG A 56 8.07 -21.29 -5.00
N GLY A 57 8.54 -21.25 -3.75
CA GLY A 57 9.34 -22.35 -3.19
C GLY A 57 8.56 -23.66 -3.16
N ALA A 58 7.34 -23.64 -2.66
CA ALA A 58 6.46 -24.81 -2.62
C ALA A 58 6.11 -25.29 -4.03
N SER A 59 5.85 -24.39 -4.97
CA SER A 59 5.55 -24.73 -6.38
C SER A 59 6.74 -25.40 -7.06
N ASN A 60 7.95 -24.94 -6.78
CA ASN A 60 9.16 -25.55 -7.33
C ASN A 60 9.32 -27.02 -6.87
N ILE A 61 9.09 -27.28 -5.60
CA ILE A 61 9.13 -28.64 -5.06
C ILE A 61 7.98 -29.49 -5.63
N TYR A 62 6.80 -28.92 -5.74
CA TYR A 62 5.65 -29.57 -6.37
C TYR A 62 5.94 -29.99 -7.79
N LEU A 63 6.49 -29.08 -8.61
CA LEU A 63 6.86 -29.38 -10.00
C LEU A 63 8.01 -30.40 -10.10
N ALA A 64 9.05 -30.24 -9.27
CA ALA A 64 10.19 -31.15 -9.27
C ALA A 64 9.80 -32.56 -8.90
N SER A 65 8.80 -32.73 -8.03
CA SER A 65 8.27 -34.03 -7.60
C SER A 65 7.14 -34.56 -8.49
N LYS A 66 6.85 -33.88 -9.60
CA LYS A 66 5.74 -34.22 -10.51
C LYS A 66 4.38 -34.27 -9.82
N GLY A 67 4.15 -33.34 -8.90
CA GLY A 67 2.91 -33.20 -8.18
C GLY A 67 2.72 -34.14 -6.99
N THR A 68 3.77 -34.81 -6.52
CA THR A 68 3.66 -35.78 -5.41
C THR A 68 4.01 -35.18 -4.05
N ARG A 69 4.76 -34.07 -4.02
CA ARG A 69 5.21 -33.42 -2.77
C ARG A 69 4.72 -31.99 -2.68
N PHE A 70 4.54 -31.52 -1.46
CA PHE A 70 4.17 -30.15 -1.15
C PHE A 70 2.81 -29.70 -1.71
N VAL A 71 1.90 -30.63 -1.95
CA VAL A 71 0.54 -30.33 -2.43
C VAL A 71 -0.21 -29.43 -1.43
N GLU A 72 -0.27 -29.86 -0.17
CA GLU A 72 -0.96 -29.11 0.89
C GLU A 72 -0.23 -27.82 1.24
N GLN A 73 1.09 -27.86 1.31
CA GLN A 73 1.92 -26.67 1.60
C GLN A 73 1.75 -25.61 0.48
N ARG A 74 1.73 -26.06 -0.76
CA ARG A 74 1.49 -25.17 -1.89
C ARG A 74 0.11 -24.52 -1.79
N ASP A 75 -0.92 -25.30 -1.51
CA ASP A 75 -2.29 -24.79 -1.34
C ASP A 75 -2.38 -23.78 -0.19
N THR A 76 -1.71 -24.04 0.92
CA THR A 76 -1.64 -23.13 2.05
C THR A 76 -0.94 -21.82 1.66
N HIS A 77 0.17 -21.88 0.96
CA HIS A 77 0.88 -20.70 0.52
C HIS A 77 0.12 -19.90 -0.54
N ILE A 78 -0.62 -20.57 -1.43
CA ILE A 78 -1.52 -19.91 -2.37
C ILE A 78 -2.63 -19.16 -1.62
N ALA A 79 -3.23 -19.77 -0.62
CA ALA A 79 -4.25 -19.13 0.20
C ALA A 79 -3.72 -17.88 0.91
N HIS A 80 -2.54 -17.97 1.51
CA HIS A 80 -1.88 -16.82 2.15
C HIS A 80 -1.55 -15.72 1.15
N ALA A 81 -1.10 -16.07 -0.05
CA ALA A 81 -0.81 -15.11 -1.11
C ALA A 81 -2.08 -14.41 -1.58
N LYS A 82 -3.18 -15.13 -1.75
CA LYS A 82 -4.48 -14.54 -2.10
C LYS A 82 -4.98 -13.57 -1.05
N ASP A 83 -4.83 -13.91 0.24
CA ASP A 83 -5.17 -13.01 1.34
C ASP A 83 -4.33 -11.75 1.31
N ALA A 84 -3.02 -11.87 1.13
CA ALA A 84 -2.11 -10.74 1.05
C ALA A 84 -2.42 -9.85 -0.17
N GLU A 85 -2.73 -10.44 -1.32
CA GLU A 85 -3.17 -9.73 -2.53
C GLU A 85 -4.47 -8.96 -2.28
N SER A 86 -5.43 -9.56 -1.61
CA SER A 86 -6.71 -8.94 -1.27
C SER A 86 -6.52 -7.72 -0.37
N ILE A 87 -5.65 -7.84 0.63
CA ILE A 87 -5.29 -6.73 1.52
C ILE A 87 -4.63 -5.59 0.73
N LEU A 88 -3.68 -5.92 -0.15
CA LEU A 88 -3.02 -4.93 -0.99
C LEU A 88 -4.01 -4.20 -1.89
N ARG A 89 -4.90 -4.92 -2.57
CA ARG A 89 -5.94 -4.33 -3.42
C ARG A 89 -6.87 -3.42 -2.63
N SER A 90 -7.24 -3.80 -1.42
CA SER A 90 -8.05 -3.00 -0.52
C SER A 90 -7.35 -1.71 -0.11
N GLN A 91 -6.06 -1.79 0.24
CA GLN A 91 -5.25 -0.63 0.59
C GLN A 91 -5.09 0.33 -0.61
N LEU A 92 -4.86 -0.19 -1.80
CA LEU A 92 -4.74 0.60 -3.01
C LEU A 92 -6.06 1.28 -3.38
N LYS A 93 -7.16 0.57 -3.25
CA LYS A 93 -8.51 1.13 -3.48
C LYS A 93 -8.79 2.27 -2.52
N SER A 94 -8.48 2.10 -1.25
CA SER A 94 -8.61 3.14 -0.23
C SER A 94 -7.74 4.35 -0.57
N LEU A 95 -6.52 4.14 -1.02
CA LEU A 95 -5.62 5.20 -1.45
C LEU A 95 -6.21 6.00 -2.62
N PHE A 96 -6.73 5.34 -3.65
CA PHE A 96 -7.35 6.00 -4.80
C PHE A 96 -8.60 6.80 -4.42
N LEU A 97 -9.41 6.30 -3.49
CA LEU A 97 -10.62 6.99 -3.05
C LEU A 97 -10.31 8.25 -2.23
N THR A 98 -9.21 8.25 -1.49
CA THR A 98 -8.82 9.38 -0.64
C THR A 98 -7.94 10.39 -1.35
N GLN A 99 -7.30 10.01 -2.44
CA GLN A 99 -6.28 10.81 -3.12
C GLN A 99 -6.73 11.44 -4.42
N ASP A 100 -8.00 11.62 -4.66
CA ASP A 100 -8.49 12.44 -5.77
C ASP A 100 -7.90 13.87 -5.78
N ARG A 101 -7.18 14.23 -4.75
CA ARG A 101 -6.68 15.58 -4.50
C ARG A 101 -5.17 15.67 -4.38
N VAL A 102 -4.45 14.58 -4.44
CA VAL A 102 -3.01 14.61 -4.16
C VAL A 102 -2.25 14.20 -5.40
N ASN A 103 -1.24 14.99 -5.68
CA ASN A 103 -0.22 14.77 -6.70
C ASN A 103 0.27 13.33 -6.68
N ALA A 104 -0.45 12.45 -7.35
CA ALA A 104 -0.04 11.09 -7.53
C ALA A 104 1.26 11.10 -8.32
N ASN A 105 2.32 10.58 -7.72
CA ASN A 105 3.59 10.43 -8.39
C ASN A 105 3.40 9.47 -9.59
N PRO A 106 3.64 9.91 -10.85
CA PRO A 106 3.45 9.05 -12.02
C PRO A 106 4.26 7.76 -11.96
N ARG A 107 5.44 7.80 -11.37
CA ARG A 107 6.28 6.60 -11.20
C ARG A 107 5.64 5.58 -10.26
N LEU A 108 5.07 6.07 -9.16
CA LEU A 108 4.38 5.21 -8.21
C LEU A 108 3.16 4.55 -8.85
N LEU A 109 2.35 5.33 -9.58
CA LEU A 109 1.20 4.81 -10.30
C LEU A 109 1.58 3.77 -11.35
N SER A 110 2.64 4.04 -12.11
CA SER A 110 3.15 3.08 -13.11
C SER A 110 3.62 1.78 -12.45
N SER A 111 4.34 1.89 -11.35
CA SER A 111 4.82 0.73 -10.59
C SER A 111 3.67 -0.09 -10.02
N ILE A 112 2.64 0.57 -9.48
CA ILE A 112 1.43 -0.09 -8.96
C ILE A 112 0.70 -0.80 -10.10
N THR A 113 0.56 -0.16 -11.25
CA THR A 113 -0.10 -0.75 -12.42
C THR A 113 0.60 -2.01 -12.89
N LEU A 114 1.93 -1.97 -12.99
CA LEU A 114 2.73 -3.14 -13.36
C LEU A 114 2.59 -4.27 -12.34
N ALA A 115 2.61 -3.93 -11.05
CA ALA A 115 2.42 -4.91 -9.98
C ALA A 115 1.04 -5.57 -10.06
N LEU A 116 -0.02 -4.78 -10.27
CA LEU A 116 -1.37 -5.29 -10.43
C LEU A 116 -1.53 -6.18 -11.65
N GLN A 117 -0.91 -5.83 -12.77
CA GLN A 117 -0.89 -6.67 -13.97
C GLN A 117 -0.22 -8.02 -13.69
N GLY A 118 0.89 -8.01 -12.97
CA GLY A 118 1.56 -9.24 -12.54
C GLY A 118 0.69 -10.10 -11.63
N ILE A 119 0.00 -9.48 -10.69
CA ILE A 119 -0.93 -10.17 -9.79
C ILE A 119 -2.12 -10.74 -10.56
N ASP A 120 -2.64 -10.02 -11.54
CA ASP A 120 -3.75 -10.48 -12.38
C ASP A 120 -3.36 -11.69 -13.23
N TYR A 121 -2.10 -11.85 -13.56
CA TYR A 121 -1.59 -13.01 -14.29
C TYR A 121 -1.40 -14.26 -13.40
N LEU A 122 -1.31 -14.10 -12.08
CA LEU A 122 -1.06 -15.21 -11.16
C LEU A 122 -2.05 -16.36 -11.26
N PRO A 123 -3.37 -16.15 -11.42
CA PRO A 123 -4.31 -17.27 -11.56
C PRO A 123 -3.98 -18.15 -12.75
N VAL A 124 -3.60 -17.56 -13.88
CA VAL A 124 -3.19 -18.29 -15.09
C VAL A 124 -1.93 -19.11 -14.82
N LEU A 125 -0.95 -18.51 -14.17
CA LEU A 125 0.29 -19.18 -13.82
C LEU A 125 0.06 -20.33 -12.84
N ARG A 126 -0.80 -20.11 -11.83
CA ARG A 126 -1.18 -21.14 -10.87
C ARG A 126 -1.86 -22.36 -11.53
N GLU A 127 -2.72 -22.10 -12.49
CA GLU A 127 -3.35 -23.18 -13.29
C GLU A 127 -2.31 -23.96 -14.07
N LYS A 128 -1.36 -23.29 -14.72
CA LYS A 128 -0.28 -23.95 -15.45
C LYS A 128 0.56 -24.83 -14.53
N VAL A 129 0.89 -24.36 -13.36
CA VAL A 129 1.63 -25.14 -12.35
C VAL A 129 0.81 -26.33 -11.88
N SER A 130 -0.47 -26.14 -11.60
CA SER A 130 -1.37 -27.23 -11.19
C SER A 130 -1.49 -28.30 -12.28
N GLY A 131 -1.50 -27.90 -13.53
CA GLY A 131 -1.49 -28.83 -14.67
C GLY A 131 -0.13 -29.40 -15.04
N LEU A 132 0.93 -29.02 -14.31
CA LEU A 132 2.32 -29.43 -14.59
C LEU A 132 2.80 -29.10 -16.00
N SER A 133 2.18 -28.09 -16.63
CA SER A 133 2.43 -27.70 -18.01
C SER A 133 3.14 -26.36 -18.10
N LEU A 134 4.32 -26.31 -17.65
CA LEU A 134 5.18 -25.13 -17.82
C LEU A 134 6.08 -25.25 -19.03
#